data_277c850ba3dfc5028881208033d9860a
#
_entry.id   277c850ba3dfc5028881208033d9860a
#
_cell.length_a   1.000
_cell.length_b   1.000
_cell.length_c   1.000
_cell.angle_alpha   90.00
_cell.angle_beta   90.00
_cell.angle_gamma   90.00
#
_symmetry.space_group_name_H-M   'P 1'
#
loop_
_entity.id
_entity.type
_entity.pdbx_description
1 polymer ?
#
loop_
_entity_poly.entity_id
_entity_poly.type
_entity_poly.pdbx_seq_one_letter_code
_entity_poly.pdbx_strand_id
1 'polypeptide(L)'
;MNLTTIPQFQNFNIEGISHISPTDAYSAIILGEAFLLDVREPNETMVEIVRMPDVIYHPMSVIRNRITHIPTDKMVITACSGGVRSAKIVSLLIENGFKNVVNLDGGLMTWKAKGLPYGRKALFGSGCSTQSAIPAIKQIWMDTPRTDIKNQE
;
A
#
# COMPACT_ATOMS: atom_id res chain seq x y z
N MET A 1 -14.12 -9.32 5.26
CA MET A 1 -13.56 -8.07 4.76
C MET A 1 -14.71 -7.17 4.34
N ASN A 2 -14.77 -6.02 4.90
CA ASN A 2 -15.87 -5.12 4.60
C ASN A 2 -15.42 -3.97 3.72
N LEU A 3 -16.04 -3.87 2.58
CA LEU A 3 -15.77 -2.75 1.68
C LEU A 3 -16.94 -1.80 1.76
N THR A 4 -16.65 -0.51 1.74
CA THR A 4 -17.71 0.48 1.82
C THR A 4 -17.59 1.46 0.65
N THR A 5 -18.70 2.03 0.25
CA THR A 5 -18.66 3.04 -0.80
C THR A 5 -18.51 4.44 -0.21
N ILE A 6 -18.67 4.57 1.09
CA ILE A 6 -18.48 5.84 1.76
C ILE A 6 -17.38 5.64 2.79
N PRO A 7 -16.30 6.40 2.70
CA PRO A 7 -15.20 6.20 3.63
C PRO A 7 -15.55 6.67 5.03
N GLN A 8 -14.95 6.07 6.02
CA GLN A 8 -15.19 6.41 7.40
C GLN A 8 -14.04 7.19 8.02
N PHE A 9 -12.87 7.15 7.42
CA PHE A 9 -11.70 7.79 7.99
C PHE A 9 -11.17 8.93 7.16
N GLN A 10 -11.88 9.32 6.14
CA GLN A 10 -11.51 10.47 5.33
C GLN A 10 -12.78 11.11 4.77
N ASN A 11 -12.72 12.38 4.45
CA ASN A 11 -13.87 13.06 3.89
C ASN A 11 -13.94 12.96 2.37
N PHE A 12 -12.79 12.93 1.73
CA PHE A 12 -12.76 12.90 0.28
C PHE A 12 -13.26 11.56 -0.24
N ASN A 13 -14.13 11.61 -1.22
CA ASN A 13 -14.65 10.40 -1.82
C ASN A 13 -14.92 10.62 -3.30
N ILE A 14 -14.85 9.58 -4.08
CA ILE A 14 -15.21 9.60 -5.47
C ILE A 14 -16.31 8.56 -5.64
N GLU A 15 -17.39 8.95 -6.25
CA GLU A 15 -18.49 8.05 -6.42
C GLU A 15 -18.07 6.88 -7.29
N GLY A 16 -18.48 5.70 -6.93
CA GLY A 16 -18.17 4.52 -7.73
C GLY A 16 -16.97 3.72 -7.27
N ILE A 17 -16.20 4.21 -6.29
CA ILE A 17 -15.08 3.43 -5.82
C ILE A 17 -15.40 2.86 -4.44
N SER A 18 -14.66 1.83 -4.05
CA SER A 18 -14.83 1.21 -2.75
C SER A 18 -13.64 1.50 -1.87
N HIS A 19 -13.85 1.43 -0.58
CA HIS A 19 -12.82 1.69 0.41
C HIS A 19 -12.71 0.51 1.37
N ILE A 20 -11.52 0.28 1.89
CA ILE A 20 -11.30 -0.78 2.87
C ILE A 20 -10.65 -0.14 4.09
N SER A 21 -11.07 -0.56 5.28
CA SER A 21 -10.49 0.00 6.50
C SER A 21 -9.06 -0.49 6.66
N PRO A 22 -8.23 0.24 7.39
CA PRO A 22 -6.85 -0.18 7.60
C PRO A 22 -6.73 -1.58 8.23
N THR A 23 -7.59 -1.89 9.20
CA THR A 23 -7.49 -3.19 9.86
C THR A 23 -7.90 -4.32 8.92
N ASP A 24 -8.90 -4.12 8.09
CA ASP A 24 -9.29 -5.14 7.14
C ASP A 24 -8.23 -5.27 6.04
N ALA A 25 -7.62 -4.16 5.65
CA ALA A 25 -6.55 -4.19 4.66
C ALA A 25 -5.37 -4.98 5.20
N TYR A 26 -5.02 -4.76 6.46
CA TYR A 26 -3.92 -5.47 7.08
C TYR A 26 -4.21 -6.98 7.02
N SER A 27 -5.41 -7.39 7.40
CA SER A 27 -5.77 -8.79 7.38
C SER A 27 -5.72 -9.39 5.98
N ALA A 28 -6.24 -8.66 4.99
CA ALA A 28 -6.27 -9.16 3.64
C ALA A 28 -4.85 -9.37 3.09
N ILE A 29 -3.93 -8.45 3.43
CA ILE A 29 -2.56 -8.58 2.97
C ILE A 29 -1.88 -9.75 3.66
N ILE A 30 -2.08 -9.89 4.96
CA ILE A 30 -1.45 -10.99 5.69
C ILE A 30 -1.95 -12.33 5.17
N LEU A 31 -3.21 -12.41 4.80
CA LEU A 31 -3.76 -13.65 4.27
C LEU A 31 -3.42 -13.90 2.81
N GLY A 32 -2.69 -13.00 2.20
CA GLY A 32 -2.30 -13.18 0.80
C GLY A 32 -3.42 -12.91 -0.19
N GLU A 33 -4.48 -12.27 0.25
CA GLU A 33 -5.60 -11.97 -0.62
C GLU A 33 -5.51 -10.64 -1.32
N ALA A 34 -4.58 -9.81 -0.91
CA ALA A 34 -4.43 -8.47 -1.46
C ALA A 34 -2.99 -8.01 -1.34
N PHE A 35 -2.63 -6.97 -2.08
CA PHE A 35 -1.35 -6.32 -1.90
C PHE A 35 -1.60 -4.81 -1.84
N LEU A 36 -0.64 -4.09 -1.28
CA LEU A 36 -0.76 -2.66 -1.14
C LEU A 36 -0.03 -1.98 -2.28
N LEU A 37 -0.70 -1.07 -2.95
CA LEU A 37 -0.09 -0.27 -4.01
C LEU A 37 0.11 1.13 -3.44
N ASP A 38 1.35 1.45 -3.11
CA ASP A 38 1.67 2.74 -2.51
C ASP A 38 1.95 3.71 -3.64
N VAL A 39 1.09 4.71 -3.78
CA VAL A 39 1.21 5.67 -4.89
C VAL A 39 1.86 6.98 -4.47
N ARG A 40 2.47 7.00 -3.28
CA ARG A 40 3.16 8.21 -2.84
C ARG A 40 4.43 8.41 -3.66
N GLU A 41 4.95 9.63 -3.62
CA GLU A 41 6.16 9.94 -4.38
C GLU A 41 7.41 9.52 -3.60
N PRO A 42 8.53 9.35 -4.29
CA PRO A 42 9.74 8.88 -3.63
C PRO A 42 10.20 9.70 -2.43
N ASN A 43 9.98 11.00 -2.44
CA ASN A 43 10.41 11.80 -1.31
C ASN A 43 9.62 11.45 -0.05
N GLU A 44 8.48 10.81 -0.20
CA GLU A 44 7.70 10.37 0.94
C GLU A 44 8.10 8.95 1.33
N THR A 45 8.25 8.08 0.36
CA THR A 45 8.56 6.68 0.66
C THR A 45 10.00 6.49 1.08
N MET A 46 10.84 7.51 0.90
CA MET A 46 12.19 7.42 1.39
C MET A 46 12.24 7.63 2.90
N VAL A 47 11.23 8.20 3.47
CA VAL A 47 11.22 8.52 4.89
C VAL A 47 10.53 7.44 5.72
N GLU A 48 9.28 7.16 5.40
CA GLU A 48 8.52 6.16 6.15
C GLU A 48 7.77 5.26 5.20
N ILE A 49 7.67 4.01 5.52
CA ILE A 49 7.01 3.03 4.67
C ILE A 49 6.15 2.08 5.49
N VAL A 50 5.24 1.42 4.80
CA VAL A 50 4.45 0.37 5.38
C VAL A 50 5.36 -0.85 5.51
N ARG A 51 5.40 -1.46 6.68
CA ARG A 51 6.28 -2.60 6.91
C ARG A 51 5.49 -3.89 6.80
N MET A 52 5.09 -4.19 5.60
CA MET A 52 4.29 -5.37 5.30
C MET A 52 4.86 -6.08 4.09
N PRO A 53 4.56 -7.35 3.94
CA PRO A 53 4.93 -8.03 2.71
C PRO A 53 3.97 -7.55 1.64
N ASP A 54 4.28 -7.82 0.41
CA ASP A 54 3.38 -7.50 -0.70
C ASP A 54 3.02 -6.02 -0.79
N VAL A 55 4.02 -5.18 -0.79
CA VAL A 55 3.83 -3.74 -1.04
C VAL A 55 4.54 -3.41 -2.34
N ILE A 56 3.85 -2.76 -3.24
CA ILE A 56 4.42 -2.34 -4.51
C ILE A 56 4.37 -0.83 -4.59
N TYR A 57 5.44 -0.23 -5.06
CA TYR A 57 5.51 1.23 -5.14
C TYR A 57 5.41 1.71 -6.58
N HIS A 58 4.35 2.46 -6.87
CA HIS A 58 4.19 3.08 -8.18
C HIS A 58 3.75 4.52 -7.96
N PRO A 59 4.68 5.45 -7.92
CA PRO A 59 4.33 6.84 -7.67
C PRO A 59 3.28 7.36 -8.62
N MET A 60 2.34 8.13 -8.10
CA MET A 60 1.25 8.65 -8.89
C MET A 60 1.75 9.40 -10.12
N SER A 61 2.88 10.06 -10.02
CA SER A 61 3.41 10.85 -11.13
C SER A 61 3.77 10.01 -12.35
N VAL A 62 4.02 8.72 -12.17
CA VAL A 62 4.40 7.88 -13.30
C VAL A 62 3.50 6.66 -13.48
N ILE A 63 2.48 6.54 -12.67
CA ILE A 63 1.69 5.33 -12.67
C ILE A 63 1.00 5.04 -14.01
N ARG A 64 0.64 6.08 -14.75
CA ARG A 64 -0.02 5.85 -16.02
C ARG A 64 0.85 5.06 -16.98
N ASN A 65 2.15 5.20 -16.87
CA ASN A 65 3.05 4.46 -17.73
C ASN A 65 3.38 3.10 -17.20
N ARG A 66 2.85 2.77 -16.01
CA ARG A 66 3.18 1.50 -15.37
C ARG A 66 1.97 0.64 -15.06
N ILE A 67 0.82 1.01 -15.57
CA ILE A 67 -0.40 0.27 -15.28
C ILE A 67 -0.27 -1.20 -15.63
N THR A 68 0.41 -1.51 -16.73
CA THR A 68 0.53 -2.90 -17.14
C THR A 68 1.44 -3.70 -16.21
N HIS A 69 2.18 -3.04 -15.33
CA HIS A 69 3.04 -3.75 -14.41
C HIS A 69 2.34 -4.04 -13.08
N ILE A 70 1.10 -3.61 -12.92
CA ILE A 70 0.39 -3.84 -11.68
C ILE A 70 -0.31 -5.19 -11.75
N PRO A 71 -0.04 -6.09 -10.82
CA PRO A 71 -0.66 -7.41 -10.85
C PRO A 71 -2.17 -7.35 -10.75
N THR A 72 -2.86 -8.28 -11.37
CA THR A 72 -4.32 -8.31 -11.35
C THR A 72 -4.85 -9.59 -10.71
N ASP A 73 -3.99 -10.41 -10.15
CA ASP A 73 -4.42 -11.68 -9.58
C ASP A 73 -4.92 -11.59 -8.15
N LYS A 74 -4.78 -10.43 -7.52
CA LYS A 74 -5.25 -10.24 -6.16
C LYS A 74 -5.90 -8.87 -6.08
N MET A 75 -6.55 -8.59 -4.95
CA MET A 75 -7.11 -7.27 -4.74
C MET A 75 -5.99 -6.25 -4.63
N VAL A 76 -6.16 -5.13 -5.28
CA VAL A 76 -5.21 -4.03 -5.23
C VAL A 76 -5.74 -3.01 -4.22
N ILE A 77 -4.98 -2.75 -3.16
CA ILE A 77 -5.37 -1.75 -2.18
C ILE A 77 -4.46 -0.55 -2.42
N THR A 78 -5.01 0.54 -2.96
CA THR A 78 -4.18 1.71 -3.24
C THR A 78 -4.09 2.57 -2.00
N ALA A 79 -2.93 3.14 -1.76
CA ALA A 79 -2.71 3.94 -0.57
C ALA A 79 -1.86 5.17 -0.85
N CYS A 80 -2.18 6.25 -0.16
CA CYS A 80 -1.34 7.43 -0.12
C CYS A 80 -1.42 7.94 1.31
N SER A 81 -0.94 9.10 1.60
CA SER A 81 -0.94 9.58 2.98
C SER A 81 -2.34 9.76 3.55
N GLY A 82 -3.21 10.43 2.84
CA GLY A 82 -4.55 10.72 3.37
C GLY A 82 -5.71 10.13 2.61
N GLY A 83 -5.45 9.36 1.58
CA GLY A 83 -6.51 8.71 0.85
C GLY A 83 -7.05 9.47 -0.35
N VAL A 84 -6.55 10.65 -0.65
CA VAL A 84 -7.06 11.45 -1.76
C VAL A 84 -6.43 11.02 -3.09
N ARG A 85 -5.10 11.00 -3.13
CA ARG A 85 -4.40 10.60 -4.36
C ARG A 85 -4.73 9.16 -4.70
N SER A 86 -4.77 8.29 -3.69
CA SER A 86 -5.04 6.89 -3.93
C SER A 86 -6.47 6.68 -4.40
N ALA A 87 -7.43 7.47 -3.94
CA ALA A 87 -8.80 7.35 -4.44
C ALA A 87 -8.84 7.67 -5.92
N LYS A 88 -8.08 8.67 -6.36
CA LYS A 88 -8.04 9.03 -7.77
C LYS A 88 -7.40 7.90 -8.60
N ILE A 89 -6.43 7.22 -8.01
CA ILE A 89 -5.80 6.12 -8.70
C ILE A 89 -6.76 4.93 -8.82
N VAL A 90 -7.62 4.71 -7.82
CA VAL A 90 -8.62 3.67 -7.94
C VAL A 90 -9.48 3.92 -9.18
N SER A 91 -9.92 5.17 -9.36
CA SER A 91 -10.72 5.52 -10.52
C SER A 91 -9.95 5.26 -11.80
N LEU A 92 -8.70 5.65 -11.82
CA LEU A 92 -7.87 5.46 -13.01
C LEU A 92 -7.74 3.98 -13.33
N LEU A 93 -7.52 3.14 -12.34
CA LEU A 93 -7.36 1.71 -12.56
C LEU A 93 -8.66 1.08 -13.03
N ILE A 94 -9.78 1.51 -12.47
CA ILE A 94 -11.07 1.01 -12.91
C ILE A 94 -11.28 1.36 -14.39
N GLU A 95 -10.92 2.58 -14.77
CA GLU A 95 -11.05 2.98 -16.15
C GLU A 95 -10.17 2.17 -17.09
N ASN A 96 -9.14 1.56 -16.55
CA ASN A 96 -8.23 0.75 -17.33
C ASN A 96 -8.50 -0.76 -17.16
N GLY A 97 -9.69 -1.09 -16.70
CA GLY A 97 -10.10 -2.49 -16.69
C GLY A 97 -9.88 -3.26 -15.40
N PHE A 98 -9.33 -2.61 -14.38
CA PHE A 98 -9.14 -3.31 -13.11
C PHE A 98 -10.49 -3.46 -12.42
N LYS A 99 -10.76 -4.65 -11.93
CA LYS A 99 -12.04 -4.91 -11.28
C LYS A 99 -11.96 -5.08 -9.79
N ASN A 100 -10.80 -5.39 -9.28
CA ASN A 100 -10.68 -5.67 -7.86
C ASN A 100 -9.68 -4.68 -7.25
N VAL A 101 -10.08 -3.43 -7.16
CA VAL A 101 -9.21 -2.38 -6.64
C VAL A 101 -10.00 -1.51 -5.69
N VAL A 102 -9.40 -1.19 -4.55
CA VAL A 102 -10.06 -0.39 -3.51
C VAL A 102 -9.09 0.62 -2.94
N ASN A 103 -9.62 1.62 -2.28
CA ASN A 103 -8.83 2.65 -1.64
C ASN A 103 -8.66 2.36 -0.16
N LEU A 104 -7.46 2.56 0.36
CA LEU A 104 -7.21 2.42 1.80
C LEU A 104 -7.84 3.63 2.49
N ASP A 105 -8.90 3.39 3.24
CA ASP A 105 -9.68 4.45 3.87
C ASP A 105 -8.85 5.21 4.88
N GLY A 106 -8.77 6.51 4.72
CA GLY A 106 -7.99 7.35 5.61
C GLY A 106 -6.50 7.37 5.30
N GLY A 107 -6.06 6.55 4.37
CA GLY A 107 -4.66 6.55 3.95
C GLY A 107 -3.69 6.01 4.99
N LEU A 108 -2.42 6.19 4.73
CA LEU A 108 -1.39 5.66 5.61
C LEU A 108 -1.30 6.41 6.93
N MET A 109 -1.85 7.61 7.02
CA MET A 109 -1.87 8.32 8.29
C MET A 109 -2.80 7.59 9.26
N THR A 110 -3.95 7.11 8.78
CA THR A 110 -4.87 6.36 9.63
C THR A 110 -4.27 4.99 9.94
N TRP A 111 -3.61 4.39 8.98
CA TRP A 111 -2.92 3.11 9.18
C TRP A 111 -1.93 3.25 10.34
N LYS A 112 -1.13 4.32 10.29
CA LYS A 112 -0.13 4.56 11.32
C LYS A 112 -0.80 4.84 12.67
N ALA A 113 -1.86 5.62 12.67
CA ALA A 113 -2.55 5.97 13.91
C ALA A 113 -3.15 4.75 14.59
N LYS A 114 -3.47 3.72 13.82
CA LYS A 114 -4.01 2.51 14.40
C LYS A 114 -2.93 1.54 14.85
N GLY A 115 -1.69 1.94 14.76
CA GLY A 115 -0.60 1.10 15.23
C GLY A 115 -0.23 -0.04 14.31
N LEU A 116 -0.66 0.01 13.06
CA LEU A 116 -0.31 -1.05 12.12
C LEU A 116 1.13 -0.87 11.64
N PRO A 117 1.76 -1.91 11.11
CA PRO A 117 3.19 -1.86 10.79
C PRO A 117 3.57 -0.73 9.84
N TYR A 118 4.36 0.20 10.33
CA TYR A 118 4.73 1.37 9.58
C TYR A 118 5.89 2.05 10.31
N GLY A 119 6.80 2.64 9.59
CA GLY A 119 7.89 3.32 10.24
C GLY A 119 8.97 3.77 9.29
N ARG A 120 10.06 4.23 9.86
CA ARG A 120 11.13 4.77 9.06
C ARG A 120 11.78 3.73 8.21
N LYS A 121 12.18 4.15 7.03
CA LYS A 121 12.87 3.25 6.13
C LYS A 121 14.30 3.14 6.59
N ALA A 122 14.81 1.94 6.63
CA ALA A 122 16.18 1.71 7.03
C ALA A 122 17.08 2.18 5.91
N LEU A 123 17.92 3.11 6.22
CA LEU A 123 18.78 3.67 5.23
C LEU A 123 20.03 2.96 4.94
N PHE A 124 20.55 2.36 5.74
CA PHE A 124 21.73 1.75 5.45
C PHE A 124 21.85 0.55 6.00
N GLY A 125 22.70 0.08 5.66
CA GLY A 125 23.00 -1.10 6.03
C GLY A 125 22.86 -1.20 7.39
N SER A 126 23.03 -0.22 7.78
CA SER A 126 22.87 -0.07 9.05
C SER A 126 21.97 -1.03 9.36
N GLY A 127 21.38 -1.21 8.58
CA GLY A 127 20.46 -2.04 8.84
C GLY A 127 20.97 -3.17 9.57
N CYS A 128 22.07 -3.38 9.55
CA CYS A 128 22.54 -4.51 10.23
C CYS A 128 21.99 -4.57 11.59
N SER A 129 22.05 -3.57 12.27
CA SER A 129 21.65 -3.67 13.62
C SER A 129 20.17 -3.89 13.66
N THR A 130 19.50 -3.27 12.83
CA THR A 130 18.11 -3.40 12.90
C THR A 130 17.73 -4.78 12.64
N GLN A 131 18.44 -5.45 11.87
CA GLN A 131 18.06 -6.71 11.57
C GLN A 131 17.98 -7.58 12.70
N SER A 132 18.81 -7.51 13.58
CA SER A 132 18.77 -8.41 14.68
C SER A 132 17.65 -8.00 15.58
N ALA A 133 17.30 -6.79 15.54
CA ALA A 133 16.29 -6.32 16.47
C ALA A 133 14.90 -6.84 16.18
N ILE A 134 14.57 -7.09 14.99
CA ILE A 134 13.27 -7.60 14.70
C ILE A 134 13.32 -8.71 13.72
N PRO A 135 13.73 -9.78 14.12
CA PRO A 135 13.89 -10.94 13.27
C PRO A 135 12.63 -11.38 12.54
N ALA A 136 11.57 -11.38 13.24
CA ALA A 136 10.36 -11.85 12.62
C ALA A 136 9.93 -11.00 11.46
N ILE A 137 9.88 -9.73 11.66
CA ILE A 137 9.49 -8.85 10.62
C ILE A 137 10.48 -8.89 9.50
N LYS A 138 11.72 -8.94 9.84
CA LYS A 138 12.72 -8.95 8.86
C LYS A 138 12.54 -10.16 7.97
N GLN A 139 12.20 -11.26 8.55
CA GLN A 139 12.05 -12.46 7.81
C GLN A 139 10.96 -12.28 6.75
N ILE A 140 9.88 -11.74 7.12
CA ILE A 140 8.82 -11.51 6.19
C ILE A 140 9.26 -10.62 5.05
N TRP A 141 9.93 -9.55 5.37
CA TRP A 141 10.39 -8.67 4.34
C TRP A 141 11.36 -9.31 3.40
N MET A 142 12.26 -10.08 3.92
CA MET A 142 13.25 -10.65 3.10
C MET A 142 12.74 -11.79 2.29
N ASP A 143 11.91 -12.57 2.87
CA ASP A 143 11.41 -13.70 2.15
C ASP A 143 10.42 -13.36 1.08
N THR A 144 9.91 -12.24 1.15
CA THR A 144 8.95 -11.93 0.19
C THR A 144 9.59 -11.23 -0.85
N PRO A 145 10.07 -11.61 -1.50
CA PRO A 145 10.77 -11.05 -2.38
C PRO A 145 10.70 -10.28 -3.21
N ARG A 146 10.65 -10.27 -3.12
CA ARG A 146 10.91 -10.03 -3.83
C ARG A 146 10.75 -9.34 -4.55
N THR A 147 10.46 -9.57 -4.64
CA THR A 147 9.80 -9.24 -5.42
C THR A 147 9.48 -7.96 -5.39
N ASP A 148 8.85 -7.67 -4.63
CA ASP A 148 8.43 -6.45 -4.53
C ASP A 148 9.49 -5.55 -4.46
N ILE A 149 10.42 -5.87 -3.82
CA ILE A 149 11.46 -5.03 -3.70
C ILE A 149 11.98 -4.67 -4.98
N LYS A 150 12.11 -5.55 -5.86
CA LYS A 150 12.61 -5.23 -7.07
C LYS A 150 11.76 -4.30 -7.71
N ASN A 151 10.59 -4.42 -7.58
CA ASN A 151 9.75 -3.54 -8.24
C ASN A 151 9.93 -2.16 -7.86
N GLN A 152 10.52 -1.93 -6.78
CA GLN A 152 10.65 -0.68 -6.41
C GLN A 152 11.76 -0.04 -6.89
N GLU A 153 12.62 -0.60 -7.35
CA GLU A 153 13.72 0.05 -7.77
C GLU A 153 13.60 0.42 -8.98
#